data_1ae316b0742f91fd53ca96364c0573dc
#
_entry.id   1ae316b0742f91fd53ca96364c0573dc
#
_cell.length_a   1.000
_cell.length_b   1.000
_cell.length_c   1.000
_cell.angle_alpha   90.00
_cell.angle_beta   90.00
_cell.angle_gamma   90.00
#
_symmetry.space_group_name_H-M   'P 1'
#
loop_
_entity.id
_entity.type
_entity.pdbx_description
1 polymer ?
#
loop_
_entity_poly.entity_id
_entity_poly.type
_entity_poly.pdbx_seq_one_letter_code
_entity_poly.pdbx_strand_id
1 'polypeptide(L)'
;ILERGESIACVIATIGTTDAFGIDNLEAIVSLRDRLANEYGLPYRPQVHADAVIGWPWAVFDDYDFPVNPLDFPPRTLRSLADARLAMRGLHLADSIGIDFHKTGYGPIASSLFLCKDHTDLKLISRDPALMPYLFQFGSHRPGVYTLETSRAGAAVLAALANLKLLGKEGYRVLLGHIVTMAEVLRAKLEKAIYA
;
A
#
# COMPACT_ATOMS: atom_id res chain seq x y z
N ILE A 1 -13.70 -14.71 -18.24
CA ILE A 1 -14.72 -14.15 -17.30
C ILE A 1 -15.69 -13.30 -18.12
N LEU A 2 -15.29 -12.12 -18.61
CA LEU A 2 -16.19 -11.20 -19.33
C LEU A 2 -16.84 -11.80 -20.57
N GLU A 3 -16.12 -12.60 -21.37
CA GLU A 3 -16.66 -13.34 -22.52
C GLU A 3 -17.78 -14.32 -22.14
N ARG A 4 -17.81 -14.77 -20.87
CA ARG A 4 -18.88 -15.62 -20.33
C ARG A 4 -20.02 -14.82 -19.68
N GLY A 5 -19.99 -13.49 -19.75
CA GLY A 5 -20.97 -12.63 -19.10
C GLY A 5 -20.84 -12.56 -17.57
N GLU A 6 -19.72 -13.01 -17.01
CA GLU A 6 -19.45 -12.96 -15.57
C GLU A 6 -18.92 -11.59 -15.17
N SER A 7 -19.34 -11.10 -14.00
CA SER A 7 -18.93 -9.80 -13.46
C SER A 7 -17.60 -9.89 -12.71
N ILE A 8 -16.79 -8.83 -12.84
CA ILE A 8 -15.57 -8.64 -12.06
C ILE A 8 -15.83 -7.48 -11.09
N ALA A 9 -15.84 -7.74 -9.80
CA ALA A 9 -16.02 -6.70 -8.79
C ALA A 9 -14.75 -5.90 -8.55
N CYS A 10 -13.63 -6.60 -8.39
CA CYS A 10 -12.36 -5.98 -8.02
C CYS A 10 -11.17 -6.74 -8.63
N VAL A 11 -10.11 -6.00 -8.96
CA VAL A 11 -8.77 -6.51 -9.27
C VAL A 11 -7.84 -6.08 -8.15
N ILE A 12 -7.12 -7.03 -7.55
CA ILE A 12 -6.14 -6.73 -6.51
C ILE A 12 -4.76 -6.70 -7.15
N ALA A 13 -4.08 -5.57 -7.03
CA ALA A 13 -2.70 -5.36 -7.44
C ALA A 13 -1.79 -5.41 -6.20
N THR A 14 -0.76 -6.24 -6.22
CA THR A 14 0.19 -6.37 -5.12
C THR A 14 1.30 -5.34 -5.26
N ILE A 15 1.52 -4.58 -4.19
CA ILE A 15 2.57 -3.56 -4.11
C ILE A 15 3.56 -3.97 -3.01
N GLY A 16 4.42 -4.91 -3.37
CA GLY A 16 5.39 -5.53 -2.47
C GLY A 16 4.94 -6.89 -1.93
N THR A 17 5.28 -7.96 -2.65
CA THR A 17 5.06 -9.34 -2.18
C THR A 17 5.97 -9.67 -0.99
N THR A 18 5.55 -10.60 -0.13
CA THR A 18 6.26 -10.98 1.10
C THR A 18 7.67 -11.49 0.82
N ASP A 19 7.82 -12.39 -0.13
CA ASP A 19 9.10 -13.09 -0.34
C ASP A 19 10.05 -12.36 -1.30
N ALA A 20 9.52 -11.81 -2.40
CA ALA A 20 10.32 -11.27 -3.49
C ALA A 20 10.18 -9.75 -3.67
N PHE A 21 9.38 -9.09 -2.87
CA PHE A 21 9.05 -7.68 -3.01
C PHE A 21 8.58 -7.32 -4.44
N GLY A 22 7.84 -8.25 -5.09
CA GLY A 22 7.28 -8.01 -6.42
C GLY A 22 6.23 -6.91 -6.38
N ILE A 23 6.23 -6.05 -7.39
CA ILE A 23 5.30 -4.92 -7.52
C ILE A 23 4.58 -5.06 -8.85
N ASP A 24 3.26 -5.14 -8.83
CA ASP A 24 2.43 -5.18 -10.03
C ASP A 24 2.40 -3.83 -10.74
N ASN A 25 2.34 -3.87 -12.06
CA ASN A 25 2.23 -2.65 -12.86
C ASN A 25 0.80 -2.10 -12.81
N LEU A 26 0.56 -1.23 -11.83
CA LEU A 26 -0.75 -0.66 -11.56
C LEU A 26 -1.29 0.19 -12.73
N GLU A 27 -0.41 0.94 -13.42
CA GLU A 27 -0.80 1.72 -14.60
C GLU A 27 -1.34 0.82 -15.71
N ALA A 28 -0.67 -0.32 -15.97
CA ALA A 28 -1.12 -1.29 -16.95
C ALA A 28 -2.43 -1.97 -16.54
N ILE A 29 -2.60 -2.30 -15.26
CA ILE A 29 -3.83 -2.90 -14.72
C ILE A 29 -5.01 -1.94 -14.87
N VAL A 30 -4.86 -0.68 -14.46
CA VAL A 30 -5.91 0.34 -14.58
C VAL A 30 -6.26 0.59 -16.04
N SER A 31 -5.26 0.72 -16.91
CA SER A 31 -5.48 0.91 -18.36
C SER A 31 -6.21 -0.28 -18.98
N LEU A 32 -5.84 -1.50 -18.59
CA LEU A 32 -6.52 -2.71 -19.05
C LEU A 32 -7.96 -2.78 -18.56
N ARG A 33 -8.21 -2.49 -17.27
CA ARG A 33 -9.55 -2.41 -16.69
C ARG A 33 -10.44 -1.46 -17.47
N ASP A 34 -9.95 -0.24 -17.73
CA ASP A 34 -10.72 0.80 -18.41
C ASP A 34 -11.01 0.42 -19.87
N ARG A 35 -10.04 -0.16 -20.56
CA ARG A 35 -10.23 -0.68 -21.92
C ARG A 35 -11.29 -1.78 -21.97
N LEU A 36 -11.20 -2.77 -21.08
CA LEU A 36 -12.15 -3.87 -21.03
C LEU A 36 -13.55 -3.42 -20.62
N ALA A 37 -13.65 -2.49 -19.67
CA ALA A 37 -14.95 -1.93 -19.30
C ALA A 37 -15.65 -1.25 -20.48
N ASN A 38 -14.90 -0.54 -21.32
CA ASN A 38 -15.43 0.09 -22.54
C ASN A 38 -15.75 -0.95 -23.62
N GLU A 39 -14.86 -1.91 -23.88
CA GLU A 39 -15.00 -2.95 -24.90
C GLU A 39 -16.23 -3.83 -24.67
N TYR A 40 -16.48 -4.22 -23.41
CA TYR A 40 -17.61 -5.04 -23.02
C TYR A 40 -18.86 -4.23 -22.62
N GLY A 41 -18.82 -2.91 -22.71
CA GLY A 41 -19.95 -2.04 -22.37
C GLY A 41 -20.43 -2.21 -20.92
N LEU A 42 -19.49 -2.40 -19.97
CA LEU A 42 -19.86 -2.64 -18.57
C LEU A 42 -20.57 -1.41 -17.98
N PRO A 43 -21.67 -1.58 -17.25
CA PRO A 43 -22.39 -0.47 -16.60
C PRO A 43 -21.63 0.10 -15.39
N TYR A 44 -20.47 -0.46 -15.05
CA TYR A 44 -19.60 -0.07 -13.94
C TYR A 44 -18.14 -0.30 -14.31
N ARG A 45 -17.23 0.25 -13.53
CA ARG A 45 -15.81 -0.07 -13.60
C ARG A 45 -15.42 -0.97 -12.44
N PRO A 46 -14.80 -2.15 -12.69
CA PRO A 46 -14.25 -2.96 -11.62
C PRO A 46 -13.29 -2.14 -10.76
N GLN A 47 -13.37 -2.26 -9.43
CA GLN A 47 -12.45 -1.59 -8.51
C GLN A 47 -11.03 -2.13 -8.69
N VAL A 48 -10.04 -1.27 -8.52
CA VAL A 48 -8.63 -1.68 -8.42
C VAL A 48 -8.15 -1.38 -7.01
N HIS A 49 -7.86 -2.45 -6.27
CA HIS A 49 -7.30 -2.35 -4.92
C HIS A 49 -5.78 -2.58 -4.96
N ALA A 50 -5.02 -1.66 -4.40
CA ALA A 50 -3.58 -1.83 -4.21
C ALA A 50 -3.33 -2.42 -2.82
N ASP A 51 -2.93 -3.68 -2.78
CA ASP A 51 -2.39 -4.30 -1.57
C ASP A 51 -0.94 -3.83 -1.36
N ALA A 52 -0.81 -2.70 -0.68
CA ALA A 52 0.47 -2.06 -0.38
C ALA A 52 0.92 -2.27 1.07
N VAL A 53 0.42 -3.32 1.72
CA VAL A 53 0.68 -3.62 3.14
C VAL A 53 2.17 -3.71 3.49
N ILE A 54 3.03 -4.04 2.51
CA ILE A 54 4.49 -4.08 2.68
C ILE A 54 5.15 -2.89 1.96
N GLY A 55 4.72 -2.59 0.72
CA GLY A 55 5.42 -1.64 -0.14
C GLY A 55 5.18 -0.17 0.19
N TRP A 56 4.12 0.19 0.91
CA TRP A 56 3.72 1.58 1.10
C TRP A 56 4.84 2.54 1.57
N PRO A 57 5.79 2.15 2.47
CA PRO A 57 6.78 3.11 2.94
C PRO A 57 7.78 3.53 1.86
N TRP A 58 7.96 2.76 0.79
CA TRP A 58 8.82 3.15 -0.34
C TRP A 58 8.33 4.43 -1.04
N ALA A 59 7.08 4.84 -0.84
CA ALA A 59 6.57 6.14 -1.30
C ALA A 59 7.36 7.35 -0.76
N VAL A 60 8.13 7.18 0.33
CA VAL A 60 9.02 8.24 0.84
C VAL A 60 10.14 8.61 -0.12
N PHE A 61 10.40 7.76 -1.13
CA PHE A 61 11.38 8.04 -2.19
C PHE A 61 10.81 8.79 -3.39
N ASP A 62 9.54 9.15 -3.37
CA ASP A 62 8.90 9.83 -4.49
C ASP A 62 9.52 11.19 -4.81
N ASP A 63 9.96 11.91 -3.79
CA ASP A 63 10.68 13.19 -3.88
C ASP A 63 12.18 13.08 -3.49
N TYR A 64 12.79 11.87 -3.55
CA TYR A 64 14.21 11.68 -3.30
C TYR A 64 15.04 12.03 -4.53
N ASP A 65 16.09 12.82 -4.33
CA ASP A 65 17.02 13.20 -5.40
C ASP A 65 18.03 12.07 -5.67
N PHE A 66 17.65 11.12 -6.54
CA PHE A 66 18.49 9.98 -6.90
C PHE A 66 19.81 10.37 -7.59
N PRO A 67 19.89 11.38 -8.47
CA PRO A 67 21.13 11.88 -9.04
C PRO A 67 22.10 12.41 -8.00
N VAL A 68 21.65 13.19 -7.03
CA VAL A 68 22.48 13.76 -5.95
C VAL A 68 22.80 12.73 -4.88
N ASN A 69 21.84 11.81 -4.60
CA ASN A 69 21.95 10.76 -3.59
C ASN A 69 22.38 11.33 -2.19
N PRO A 70 21.59 12.21 -1.59
CA PRO A 70 22.00 12.94 -0.38
C PRO A 70 22.26 12.05 0.85
N LEU A 71 21.79 10.81 0.84
CA LEU A 71 22.02 9.82 1.92
C LEU A 71 23.16 8.84 1.59
N ASP A 72 23.90 9.09 0.52
CA ASP A 72 25.08 8.33 0.10
C ASP A 72 24.84 6.81 0.04
N PHE A 73 23.72 6.39 -0.52
CA PHE A 73 23.43 4.97 -0.70
C PHE A 73 24.42 4.33 -1.69
N PRO A 74 24.87 3.09 -1.43
CA PRO A 74 25.69 2.35 -2.38
C PRO A 74 25.02 2.22 -3.75
N PRO A 75 25.76 2.16 -4.86
CA PRO A 75 25.17 2.19 -6.21
C PRO A 75 24.11 1.11 -6.50
N ARG A 76 24.27 -0.09 -5.93
CA ARG A 76 23.28 -1.17 -6.08
C ARG A 76 21.99 -0.86 -5.30
N THR A 77 22.15 -0.42 -4.05
CA THR A 77 21.03 0.02 -3.21
C THR A 77 20.26 1.16 -3.88
N LEU A 78 20.98 2.17 -4.37
CA LEU A 78 20.38 3.32 -5.04
C LEU A 78 19.54 2.91 -6.24
N ARG A 79 20.04 1.97 -7.08
CA ARG A 79 19.28 1.43 -8.21
C ARG A 79 18.02 0.70 -7.75
N SER A 80 18.16 -0.21 -6.78
CA SER A 80 17.01 -0.97 -6.26
C SER A 80 15.92 -0.06 -5.69
N LEU A 81 16.29 1.01 -4.99
CA LEU A 81 15.34 2.01 -4.48
C LEU A 81 14.68 2.80 -5.61
N ALA A 82 15.44 3.19 -6.64
CA ALA A 82 14.92 3.89 -7.81
C ALA A 82 13.94 3.03 -8.61
N ASP A 83 14.27 1.74 -8.81
CA ASP A 83 13.42 0.79 -9.51
C ASP A 83 12.10 0.55 -8.76
N ALA A 84 12.16 0.38 -7.44
CA ALA A 84 10.97 0.24 -6.61
C ALA A 84 10.08 1.50 -6.66
N ARG A 85 10.68 2.69 -6.52
CA ARG A 85 9.97 3.97 -6.67
C ARG A 85 9.28 4.10 -8.02
N LEU A 86 9.99 3.75 -9.11
CA LEU A 86 9.44 3.80 -10.46
C LEU A 86 8.25 2.85 -10.63
N ALA A 87 8.36 1.62 -10.09
CA ALA A 87 7.29 0.63 -10.14
C ALA A 87 6.03 1.09 -9.37
N MET A 88 6.19 1.87 -8.31
CA MET A 88 5.10 2.34 -7.45
C MET A 88 4.47 3.67 -7.89
N ARG A 89 4.97 4.31 -8.94
CA ARG A 89 4.49 5.65 -9.37
C ARG A 89 3.00 5.71 -9.66
N GLY A 90 2.39 4.58 -10.07
CA GLY A 90 0.97 4.46 -10.36
C GLY A 90 0.05 4.28 -9.14
N LEU A 91 0.57 4.31 -7.90
CA LEU A 91 -0.21 4.00 -6.69
C LEU A 91 -1.45 4.90 -6.52
N HIS A 92 -1.37 6.15 -6.95
CA HIS A 92 -2.47 7.12 -6.94
C HIS A 92 -3.63 6.75 -7.88
N LEU A 93 -3.44 5.80 -8.80
CA LEU A 93 -4.48 5.34 -9.74
C LEU A 93 -5.41 4.31 -9.11
N ALA A 94 -5.01 3.65 -8.03
CA ALA A 94 -5.85 2.69 -7.32
C ALA A 94 -7.10 3.36 -6.75
N ASP A 95 -8.21 2.63 -6.74
CA ASP A 95 -9.47 3.08 -6.14
C ASP A 95 -9.42 2.94 -4.61
N SER A 96 -8.67 1.95 -4.12
CA SER A 96 -8.40 1.78 -2.70
C SER A 96 -7.00 1.21 -2.44
N ILE A 97 -6.48 1.45 -1.24
CA ILE A 97 -5.12 1.05 -0.84
C ILE A 97 -5.17 0.49 0.58
N GLY A 98 -4.60 -0.71 0.77
CA GLY A 98 -4.33 -1.28 2.08
C GLY A 98 -2.87 -1.08 2.49
N ILE A 99 -2.62 -0.60 3.72
CA ILE A 99 -1.29 -0.44 4.28
C ILE A 99 -1.22 -1.01 5.70
N ASP A 100 -0.06 -1.59 6.06
CA ASP A 100 0.20 -2.10 7.41
C ASP A 100 1.34 -1.34 8.06
N PHE A 101 1.04 -0.65 9.16
CA PHE A 101 2.09 -0.03 9.98
C PHE A 101 2.90 -1.05 10.76
N HIS A 102 2.31 -2.21 11.07
CA HIS A 102 2.98 -3.29 11.82
C HIS A 102 3.90 -4.18 10.98
N LYS A 103 4.07 -3.88 9.69
CA LYS A 103 5.08 -4.49 8.81
C LYS A 103 6.24 -3.52 8.61
N THR A 104 6.44 -3.05 7.43
CA THR A 104 7.49 -2.08 7.08
C THR A 104 7.31 -0.67 7.64
N GLY A 105 6.21 -0.41 8.33
CA GLY A 105 5.97 0.82 9.10
C GLY A 105 6.55 0.82 10.52
N TYR A 106 7.15 -0.31 10.95
CA TYR A 106 7.76 -0.47 12.29
C TYR A 106 6.82 -0.24 13.47
N GLY A 107 5.51 -0.35 13.26
CA GLY A 107 4.50 -0.24 14.29
C GLY A 107 4.22 -1.58 14.99
N PRO A 108 3.58 -1.56 16.18
CA PRO A 108 3.13 -2.79 16.85
C PRO A 108 1.93 -3.42 16.14
N ILE A 109 1.77 -4.74 16.27
CA ILE A 109 0.59 -5.48 15.82
C ILE A 109 -0.61 -5.17 16.73
N ALA A 110 -1.84 -5.01 16.21
CA ALA A 110 -2.21 -4.92 14.81
C ALA A 110 -2.47 -3.45 14.46
N SER A 111 -1.84 -2.96 13.40
CA SER A 111 -2.00 -1.58 12.97
C SER A 111 -2.04 -1.54 11.44
N SER A 112 -3.24 -1.41 10.89
CA SER A 112 -3.50 -1.33 9.45
C SER A 112 -4.37 -0.12 9.14
N LEU A 113 -4.26 0.39 7.93
CA LEU A 113 -5.08 1.47 7.42
C LEU A 113 -5.61 1.09 6.05
N PHE A 114 -6.90 1.31 5.83
CA PHE A 114 -7.54 1.24 4.53
C PHE A 114 -7.85 2.66 4.05
N LEU A 115 -7.41 2.96 2.85
CA LEU A 115 -7.68 4.22 2.15
C LEU A 115 -8.58 3.94 0.95
N CYS A 116 -9.59 4.74 0.73
CA CYS A 116 -10.38 4.72 -0.49
C CYS A 116 -10.42 6.10 -1.14
N LYS A 117 -10.46 6.12 -2.46
CA LYS A 117 -10.46 7.34 -3.27
C LYS A 117 -11.81 8.06 -3.19
N ASP A 118 -12.89 7.27 -3.22
CA ASP A 118 -14.24 7.77 -3.04
C ASP A 118 -14.79 7.30 -1.68
N HIS A 119 -15.06 8.26 -0.79
CA HIS A 119 -15.63 7.96 0.52
C HIS A 119 -17.04 7.33 0.45
N THR A 120 -17.75 7.48 -0.66
CA THR A 120 -19.06 6.86 -0.84
C THR A 120 -18.99 5.33 -0.90
N ASP A 121 -17.85 4.77 -1.33
CA ASP A 121 -17.60 3.32 -1.34
C ASP A 121 -17.66 2.71 0.07
N LEU A 122 -17.30 3.49 1.10
CA LEU A 122 -17.42 3.05 2.50
C LEU A 122 -18.87 2.75 2.92
N LYS A 123 -19.87 3.29 2.20
CA LYS A 123 -21.28 2.98 2.48
C LYS A 123 -21.61 1.50 2.30
N LEU A 124 -20.86 0.80 1.42
CA LEU A 124 -21.06 -0.64 1.18
C LEU A 124 -20.76 -1.49 2.43
N ILE A 125 -19.90 -1.01 3.31
CA ILE A 125 -19.54 -1.68 4.56
C ILE A 125 -20.08 -0.96 5.81
N SER A 126 -20.88 0.12 5.60
CA SER A 126 -21.44 0.87 6.70
C SER A 126 -22.51 0.07 7.44
N ARG A 127 -22.57 0.28 8.75
CA ARG A 127 -23.62 -0.32 9.58
C ARG A 127 -24.91 0.46 9.46
N ASP A 128 -26.03 -0.27 9.52
CA ASP A 128 -27.34 0.35 9.56
C ASP A 128 -27.51 1.14 10.87
N PRO A 129 -27.83 2.45 10.81
CA PRO A 129 -28.09 3.27 11.99
C PRO A 129 -29.16 2.70 12.91
N ALA A 130 -30.17 2.03 12.35
CA ALA A 130 -31.25 1.41 13.14
C ALA A 130 -30.74 0.26 14.02
N LEU A 131 -29.70 -0.46 13.58
CA LEU A 131 -29.12 -1.58 14.30
C LEU A 131 -28.08 -1.13 15.36
N MET A 132 -27.47 0.04 15.16
CA MET A 132 -26.41 0.55 16.02
C MET A 132 -26.53 2.07 16.28
N PRO A 133 -27.62 2.52 16.87
CA PRO A 133 -27.90 3.95 17.00
C PRO A 133 -26.85 4.72 17.82
N TYR A 134 -26.16 4.05 18.75
CA TYR A 134 -25.10 4.67 19.56
C TYR A 134 -23.87 5.11 18.74
N LEU A 135 -23.62 4.50 17.58
CA LEU A 135 -22.52 4.91 16.70
C LEU A 135 -22.81 6.21 15.94
N PHE A 136 -24.07 6.64 15.90
CA PHE A 136 -24.50 7.80 15.13
C PHE A 136 -24.85 9.02 15.99
N GLN A 137 -24.67 8.95 17.32
CA GLN A 137 -25.09 10.00 18.26
C GLN A 137 -24.27 11.31 18.18
N PHE A 138 -23.04 11.31 17.62
CA PHE A 138 -22.09 12.43 17.76
C PHE A 138 -21.38 12.77 16.44
N GLY A 139 -22.11 13.10 15.39
CA GLY A 139 -21.57 13.59 14.12
C GLY A 139 -21.30 12.54 13.05
N SER A 140 -20.84 13.01 11.89
CA SER A 140 -20.84 12.27 10.63
C SER A 140 -19.60 11.39 10.38
N HIS A 141 -18.53 11.51 11.16
CA HIS A 141 -17.26 10.81 10.92
C HIS A 141 -16.91 9.87 12.06
N ARG A 142 -17.44 8.65 12.01
CA ARG A 142 -17.12 7.62 12.99
C ARG A 142 -16.55 6.38 12.33
N PRO A 143 -15.27 6.10 12.54
CA PRO A 143 -14.61 4.91 11.96
C PRO A 143 -15.32 3.61 12.32
N GLY A 144 -15.93 3.52 13.50
CA GLY A 144 -16.68 2.35 13.96
C GLY A 144 -17.89 1.99 13.08
N VAL A 145 -18.41 2.94 12.32
CA VAL A 145 -19.51 2.69 11.38
C VAL A 145 -19.07 1.80 10.22
N TYR A 146 -17.81 1.88 9.84
CA TYR A 146 -17.23 1.24 8.65
C TYR A 146 -16.32 0.06 9.00
N THR A 147 -16.25 -0.37 10.24
CA THR A 147 -15.41 -1.50 10.66
C THR A 147 -16.26 -2.74 10.92
N LEU A 148 -15.70 -3.92 10.65
CA LEU A 148 -16.36 -5.20 10.96
C LEU A 148 -16.47 -5.44 12.47
N GLU A 149 -15.55 -4.86 13.26
CA GLU A 149 -15.55 -4.90 14.72
C GLU A 149 -15.87 -3.53 15.30
N THR A 150 -16.65 -3.48 16.39
CA THR A 150 -17.16 -2.24 16.97
C THR A 150 -16.18 -1.57 17.93
N SER A 151 -15.36 -2.33 18.64
CA SER A 151 -14.42 -1.81 19.63
C SER A 151 -13.00 -2.20 19.30
N ARG A 152 -12.13 -1.20 19.17
CA ARG A 152 -10.70 -1.36 18.91
C ARG A 152 -9.90 -0.50 19.87
N ALA A 153 -8.74 -1.01 20.29
CA ALA A 153 -7.81 -0.21 21.08
C ALA A 153 -7.23 0.93 20.22
N GLY A 154 -7.28 2.16 20.71
CA GLY A 154 -6.68 3.33 20.03
C GLY A 154 -5.16 3.34 20.02
N ALA A 155 -4.51 2.47 20.79
CA ALA A 155 -3.04 2.42 20.91
C ALA A 155 -2.32 2.22 19.58
N ALA A 156 -2.86 1.37 18.70
CA ALA A 156 -2.26 1.12 17.38
C ALA A 156 -2.23 2.37 16.48
N VAL A 157 -3.30 3.18 16.53
CA VAL A 157 -3.37 4.44 15.77
C VAL A 157 -2.36 5.45 16.31
N LEU A 158 -2.25 5.56 17.63
CA LEU A 158 -1.29 6.46 18.29
C LEU A 158 0.15 6.02 18.02
N ALA A 159 0.44 4.71 18.04
CA ALA A 159 1.76 4.17 17.70
C ALA A 159 2.13 4.44 16.23
N ALA A 160 1.19 4.24 15.30
CA ALA A 160 1.40 4.55 13.89
C ALA A 160 1.70 6.05 13.69
N LEU A 161 0.92 6.93 14.34
CA LEU A 161 1.14 8.37 14.29
C LEU A 161 2.50 8.76 14.90
N ALA A 162 2.87 8.15 16.04
CA ALA A 162 4.15 8.39 16.69
C ALA A 162 5.31 8.01 15.76
N ASN A 163 5.26 6.84 15.10
CA ASN A 163 6.27 6.43 14.15
C ASN A 163 6.37 7.38 12.95
N LEU A 164 5.24 7.78 12.37
CA LEU A 164 5.24 8.74 11.28
C LEU A 164 5.85 10.10 11.68
N LYS A 165 5.58 10.55 12.91
CA LYS A 165 6.12 11.82 13.44
C LYS A 165 7.60 11.72 13.82
N LEU A 166 8.01 10.59 14.43
CA LEU A 166 9.37 10.37 14.90
C LEU A 166 10.34 10.15 13.73
N LEU A 167 9.97 9.25 12.82
CA LEU A 167 10.83 8.88 11.68
C LEU A 167 10.74 9.91 10.55
N GLY A 168 9.54 10.38 10.24
CA GLY A 168 9.32 11.21 9.07
C GLY A 168 9.81 10.54 7.78
N LYS A 169 9.87 11.28 6.68
CA LYS A 169 10.37 10.76 5.40
C LYS A 169 11.84 10.32 5.51
N GLU A 170 12.69 11.13 6.14
CA GLU A 170 14.12 10.84 6.23
C GLU A 170 14.41 9.60 7.07
N GLY A 171 13.74 9.42 8.21
CA GLY A 171 13.91 8.22 9.02
C GLY A 171 13.52 6.95 8.26
N TYR A 172 12.39 6.97 7.55
CA TYR A 172 12.00 5.83 6.69
C TYR A 172 12.99 5.61 5.54
N ARG A 173 13.51 6.65 4.89
CA ARG A 173 14.53 6.53 3.84
C ARG A 173 15.78 5.83 4.36
N VAL A 174 16.27 6.24 5.53
CA VAL A 174 17.46 5.63 6.16
C VAL A 174 17.21 4.16 6.48
N LEU A 175 16.09 3.83 7.13
CA LEU A 175 15.74 2.46 7.50
C LEU A 175 15.59 1.54 6.28
N LEU A 176 14.83 1.98 5.29
CA LEU A 176 14.60 1.20 4.06
C LEU A 176 15.88 1.04 3.24
N GLY A 177 16.65 2.11 3.11
CA GLY A 177 17.94 2.06 2.44
C GLY A 177 18.92 1.11 3.13
N HIS A 178 18.93 1.08 4.48
CA HIS A 178 19.72 0.12 5.24
C HIS A 178 19.29 -1.32 4.99
N ILE A 179 17.98 -1.62 5.00
CA ILE A 179 17.46 -2.97 4.73
C ILE A 179 17.87 -3.42 3.32
N VAL A 180 17.68 -2.58 2.31
CA VAL A 180 18.05 -2.89 0.93
C VAL A 180 19.57 -3.09 0.82
N THR A 181 20.39 -2.27 1.49
CA THR A 181 21.84 -2.45 1.52
C THR A 181 22.23 -3.79 2.14
N MET A 182 21.61 -4.18 3.25
CA MET A 182 21.89 -5.48 3.89
C MET A 182 21.49 -6.65 3.00
N ALA A 183 20.36 -6.56 2.28
CA ALA A 183 19.95 -7.57 1.31
C ALA A 183 20.99 -7.70 0.17
N GLU A 184 21.51 -6.60 -0.37
CA GLU A 184 22.57 -6.61 -1.39
C GLU A 184 23.89 -7.22 -0.86
N VAL A 185 24.27 -6.91 0.37
CA VAL A 185 25.44 -7.52 1.02
C VAL A 185 25.27 -9.03 1.18
N LEU A 186 24.08 -9.46 1.64
CA LEU A 186 23.78 -10.89 1.78
C LEU A 186 23.83 -11.60 0.42
N ARG A 187 23.20 -11.03 -0.60
CA ARG A 187 23.22 -11.56 -1.97
C ARG A 187 24.66 -11.74 -2.47
N ALA A 188 25.48 -10.72 -2.33
CA ALA A 188 26.88 -10.79 -2.78
C ALA A 188 27.69 -11.85 -2.04
N LYS A 189 27.40 -12.12 -0.76
CA LYS A 189 28.02 -13.20 0.01
C LYS A 189 27.55 -14.57 -0.45
N LEU A 190 26.26 -14.75 -0.74
CA LEU A 190 25.69 -16.01 -1.23
C LEU A 190 26.24 -16.33 -2.62
N GLU A 191 26.28 -15.37 -3.53
CA GLU A 191 26.86 -15.52 -4.87
C GLU A 191 28.32 -16.05 -4.78
N LYS A 192 29.13 -15.47 -3.91
CA LYS A 192 30.51 -15.94 -3.69
C LYS A 192 30.57 -17.37 -3.12
N ALA A 193 29.68 -17.71 -2.21
CA ALA A 193 29.68 -19.03 -1.58
C ALA A 193 29.18 -20.16 -2.53
N ILE A 194 28.33 -19.83 -3.51
CA ILE A 194 27.79 -20.81 -4.48
C ILE A 194 28.79 -21.08 -5.60
N TYR A 195 29.64 -20.11 -5.97
CA TYR A 195 30.58 -20.19 -7.10
C TYR A 195 32.05 -20.33 -6.66
N ALA A 196 32.30 -20.53 -5.38
CA ALA A 196 33.63 -20.81 -4.81
C ALA A 196 33.84 -22.31 -4.63
#